data_e7437182341c177f2199eea550e831ec
#
_entry.id   e7437182341c177f2199eea550e831ec
#
_cell.length_a   1.000
_cell.length_b   1.000
_cell.length_c   1.000
_cell.angle_alpha   90.00
_cell.angle_beta   90.00
_cell.angle_gamma   90.00
#
_symmetry.space_group_name_H-M   'P 1'
#
loop_
_entity.id
_entity.type
_entity.pdbx_description
1 polymer ?
#
loop_
_entity_poly.entity_id
_entity_poly.type
_entity_poly.pdbx_seq_one_letter_code
_entity_poly.pdbx_strand_id
1 'polypeptide(L)'
;LVFLLVSLCNNALIAGHLALLGLRIHLQMPAPVFAGQPLQLGVSVQQKRNATARAYRIGFEDSGIDTSIGAESSRCQLSIETKRRGRFAIDRISIATLQPMGLAKAWCYANVQDSVWVYPRPHGRPLQPQYHAADGSGGRNSRQLSDQPHHLRDYVIGDSRKQIAWKASARTGTLQVREYEQAQAGDLLLDWHALAGLDTEARLSQLCLWLIQAEQKSLQYALQLPGRLIAAGSGNEHQRRCMEALAGMPDD
;
A
#
# COMPACT_ATOMS: atom_id res chain seq x y z
N LEU A 1 6.40 54.93 -25.74
CA LEU A 1 6.54 54.11 -24.55
C LEU A 1 5.40 53.08 -24.43
N VAL A 2 4.12 53.48 -24.44
CA VAL A 2 2.95 52.63 -24.29
C VAL A 2 2.90 51.52 -25.36
N PHE A 3 3.10 51.84 -26.62
CA PHE A 3 3.13 50.85 -27.71
C PHE A 3 4.24 49.83 -27.56
N LEU A 4 5.40 50.19 -27.04
CA LEU A 4 6.51 49.28 -26.78
C LEU A 4 6.15 48.31 -25.64
N LEU A 5 5.52 48.81 -24.58
CA LEU A 5 5.05 47.99 -23.46
C LEU A 5 3.98 46.98 -23.91
N VAL A 6 3.00 47.45 -24.69
CA VAL A 6 1.94 46.57 -25.23
C VAL A 6 2.54 45.49 -26.14
N SER A 7 3.47 45.87 -27.02
CA SER A 7 4.16 44.94 -27.91
C SER A 7 4.97 43.89 -27.11
N LEU A 8 5.66 44.33 -26.06
CA LEU A 8 6.42 43.42 -25.17
C LEU A 8 5.52 42.42 -24.45
N CYS A 9 4.39 42.89 -23.90
CA CYS A 9 3.41 42.03 -23.25
C CYS A 9 2.80 41.02 -24.23
N ASN A 10 2.45 41.47 -25.43
CA ASN A 10 1.90 40.59 -26.46
C ASN A 10 2.91 39.51 -26.89
N ASN A 11 4.17 39.88 -27.10
CA ASN A 11 5.24 38.93 -27.39
C ASN A 11 5.44 37.94 -26.24
N ALA A 12 5.39 38.35 -24.98
CA ALA A 12 5.52 37.49 -23.82
C ALA A 12 4.37 36.47 -23.77
N LEU A 13 3.13 36.88 -24.05
CA LEU A 13 1.97 35.98 -24.11
C LEU A 13 2.10 34.95 -25.23
N ILE A 14 2.46 35.37 -26.44
CA ILE A 14 2.66 34.50 -27.59
C ILE A 14 3.79 33.50 -27.29
N ALA A 15 4.92 33.96 -26.79
CA ALA A 15 6.07 33.13 -26.47
C ALA A 15 5.75 32.10 -25.36
N GLY A 16 4.97 32.49 -24.34
CA GLY A 16 4.48 31.59 -23.30
C GLY A 16 3.54 30.51 -23.84
N HIS A 17 2.61 30.90 -24.72
CA HIS A 17 1.72 29.97 -25.41
C HIS A 17 2.52 28.96 -26.27
N LEU A 18 3.44 29.46 -27.10
CA LEU A 18 4.28 28.60 -27.94
C LEU A 18 5.18 27.66 -27.12
N ALA A 19 5.57 28.07 -25.91
CA ALA A 19 6.36 27.23 -25.00
C ALA A 19 5.59 25.97 -24.53
N LEU A 20 4.27 26.07 -24.40
CA LEU A 20 3.42 24.96 -23.99
C LEU A 20 2.98 24.06 -25.16
N LEU A 21 3.06 24.59 -26.39
CA LEU A 21 2.67 23.82 -27.56
C LEU A 21 3.64 22.66 -27.85
N GLY A 22 3.07 21.47 -28.00
CA GLY A 22 3.83 20.27 -28.37
C GLY A 22 4.56 19.59 -27.22
N LEU A 23 4.26 19.96 -25.96
CA LEU A 23 4.68 19.17 -24.80
C LEU A 23 3.94 17.83 -24.81
N ARG A 24 4.70 16.75 -24.64
CA ARG A 24 4.17 15.40 -24.42
C ARG A 24 4.46 15.01 -22.98
N ILE A 25 3.41 14.60 -22.28
CA ILE A 25 3.47 14.24 -20.87
C ILE A 25 3.19 12.75 -20.77
N HIS A 26 4.08 12.04 -20.09
CA HIS A 26 3.91 10.66 -19.72
C HIS A 26 3.94 10.56 -18.21
N LEU A 27 2.91 9.95 -17.64
CA LEU A 27 2.81 9.70 -16.22
C LEU A 27 3.22 8.27 -15.93
N GLN A 28 4.02 8.12 -14.91
CA GLN A 28 4.33 6.83 -14.32
C GLN A 28 3.51 6.72 -13.03
N MET A 29 2.49 5.87 -13.08
CA MET A 29 1.62 5.66 -11.92
C MET A 29 2.42 5.07 -10.78
N PRO A 30 2.30 5.64 -9.57
CA PRO A 30 2.99 5.14 -8.39
C PRO A 30 2.37 3.86 -7.88
N ALA A 31 3.14 3.11 -7.09
CA ALA A 31 2.58 2.03 -6.29
C ALA A 31 1.62 2.58 -5.23
N PRO A 32 0.65 1.77 -4.77
CA PRO A 32 -0.20 2.11 -3.64
C PRO A 32 0.61 2.52 -2.40
N VAL A 33 0.11 3.49 -1.64
CA VAL A 33 0.74 4.00 -0.42
C VAL A 33 -0.21 3.91 0.77
N PHE A 34 0.30 4.05 1.97
CA PHE A 34 -0.53 4.14 3.18
C PHE A 34 -0.95 5.58 3.46
N ALA A 35 -2.15 5.77 4.00
CA ALA A 35 -2.64 7.08 4.42
C ALA A 35 -1.64 7.79 5.35
N GLY A 36 -1.34 9.04 5.06
CA GLY A 36 -0.31 9.84 5.73
C GLY A 36 1.09 9.72 5.12
N GLN A 37 1.28 8.89 4.09
CA GLN A 37 2.52 8.83 3.33
C GLN A 37 2.38 9.63 2.02
N PRO A 38 3.42 10.33 1.59
CA PRO A 38 3.39 11.05 0.32
C PRO A 38 3.38 10.07 -0.87
N LEU A 39 2.48 10.31 -1.81
CA LEU A 39 2.41 9.62 -3.09
C LEU A 39 3.44 10.24 -4.05
N GLN A 40 4.32 9.42 -4.62
CA GLN A 40 5.37 9.89 -5.54
C GLN A 40 4.94 9.64 -6.99
N LEU A 41 4.36 10.68 -7.61
CA LEU A 41 3.93 10.61 -9.01
C LEU A 41 5.10 10.92 -9.94
N GLY A 42 5.50 9.96 -10.76
CA GLY A 42 6.51 10.16 -11.78
C GLY A 42 5.94 10.91 -12.99
N VAL A 43 6.49 12.07 -13.30
CA VAL A 43 6.11 12.87 -14.48
C VAL A 43 7.28 12.98 -15.43
N SER A 44 7.12 12.48 -16.64
CA SER A 44 8.09 12.63 -17.72
C SER A 44 7.51 13.58 -18.76
N VAL A 45 8.20 14.67 -19.00
CA VAL A 45 7.80 15.68 -19.98
C VAL A 45 8.81 15.70 -21.11
N GLN A 46 8.32 15.58 -22.33
CA GLN A 46 9.11 15.67 -23.56
C GLN A 46 8.72 16.94 -24.30
N GLN A 47 9.72 17.67 -24.74
CA GLN A 47 9.58 18.86 -25.57
C GLN A 47 9.90 18.52 -27.03
N LYS A 48 9.42 19.35 -27.96
CA LYS A 48 9.76 19.22 -29.38
C LYS A 48 11.29 19.30 -29.57
N ARG A 49 11.81 18.45 -30.44
CA ARG A 49 13.24 18.42 -30.77
C ARG A 49 13.74 19.81 -31.17
N ASN A 50 14.88 20.24 -30.66
CA ASN A 50 15.48 21.58 -30.83
C ASN A 50 14.80 22.73 -30.09
N ALA A 51 13.98 22.46 -29.09
CA ALA A 51 13.46 23.54 -28.26
C ALA A 51 14.50 23.99 -27.20
N THR A 52 14.51 25.27 -26.90
CA THR A 52 15.37 25.84 -25.85
C THR A 52 14.94 25.34 -24.48
N ALA A 53 15.90 25.01 -23.62
CA ALA A 53 15.62 24.64 -22.24
C ALA A 53 14.84 25.76 -21.51
N ARG A 54 13.75 25.41 -20.84
CA ARG A 54 12.88 26.33 -20.12
C ARG A 54 12.48 25.80 -18.79
N ALA A 55 12.24 26.70 -17.84
CA ALA A 55 11.69 26.32 -16.54
C ALA A 55 10.16 26.22 -16.61
N TYR A 56 9.65 25.13 -16.07
CA TYR A 56 8.22 24.85 -15.95
C TYR A 56 7.90 24.47 -14.50
N ARG A 57 6.73 24.90 -14.06
CA ARG A 57 6.14 24.42 -12.82
C ARG A 57 5.10 23.37 -13.15
N ILE A 58 5.32 22.16 -12.65
CA ILE A 58 4.39 21.05 -12.78
C ILE A 58 3.67 20.90 -11.45
N GLY A 59 2.34 20.87 -11.44
CA GLY A 59 1.56 20.84 -10.21
C GLY A 59 0.34 19.93 -10.29
N PHE A 60 -0.06 19.44 -9.15
CA PHE A 60 -1.31 18.75 -8.90
C PHE A 60 -1.92 19.36 -7.64
N GLU A 61 -3.14 19.93 -7.76
CA GLU A 61 -3.77 20.71 -6.70
C GLU A 61 -2.84 21.79 -6.11
N ASP A 62 -2.56 21.72 -4.81
CA ASP A 62 -1.67 22.65 -4.10
C ASP A 62 -0.19 22.25 -4.16
N SER A 63 0.11 21.02 -4.61
CA SER A 63 1.47 20.52 -4.73
C SER A 63 2.08 20.90 -6.07
N GLY A 64 3.35 21.31 -6.09
CA GLY A 64 4.02 21.65 -7.33
C GLY A 64 5.53 21.59 -7.23
N ILE A 65 6.17 21.29 -8.35
CA ILE A 65 7.63 21.23 -8.48
C ILE A 65 8.08 22.07 -9.67
N ASP A 66 9.13 22.85 -9.47
CA ASP A 66 9.79 23.58 -10.55
C ASP A 66 10.87 22.68 -11.18
N THR A 67 10.78 22.53 -12.49
CA THR A 67 11.71 21.71 -13.26
C THR A 67 12.15 22.42 -14.54
N SER A 68 13.37 22.14 -14.97
CA SER A 68 13.87 22.63 -16.27
C SER A 68 13.74 21.50 -17.30
N ILE A 69 13.07 21.81 -18.42
CA ILE A 69 12.89 20.87 -19.52
C ILE A 69 13.79 21.34 -20.66
N GLY A 70 14.78 20.53 -20.99
CA GLY A 70 15.68 20.76 -22.11
C GLY A 70 15.20 20.09 -23.40
N ALA A 71 16.10 19.99 -24.38
CA ALA A 71 15.83 19.36 -25.69
C ALA A 71 15.50 17.85 -25.60
N GLU A 72 15.84 17.22 -24.51
CA GLU A 72 15.52 15.82 -24.18
C GLU A 72 14.40 15.74 -23.13
N SER A 73 13.92 14.50 -22.90
CA SER A 73 12.91 14.27 -21.86
C SER A 73 13.44 14.61 -20.47
N SER A 74 12.70 15.38 -19.73
CA SER A 74 12.95 15.63 -18.30
C SER A 74 12.01 14.78 -17.47
N ARG A 75 12.54 14.16 -16.40
CA ARG A 75 11.76 13.39 -15.43
C ARG A 75 11.78 14.11 -14.09
N CYS A 76 10.62 14.24 -13.48
CA CYS A 76 10.49 14.76 -12.13
C CYS A 76 9.53 13.87 -11.33
N GLN A 77 9.64 13.93 -10.01
CA GLN A 77 8.73 13.25 -9.09
C GLN A 77 7.93 14.29 -8.34
N LEU A 78 6.63 14.25 -8.50
CA LEU A 78 5.71 15.12 -7.79
C LEU A 78 5.25 14.39 -6.53
N SER A 79 5.52 14.99 -5.37
CA SER A 79 5.09 14.47 -4.07
C SER A 79 3.71 15.02 -3.74
N ILE A 80 2.75 14.15 -3.57
CA ILE A 80 1.36 14.49 -3.28
C ILE A 80 1.02 13.93 -1.89
N GLU A 81 0.53 14.77 -0.99
CA GLU A 81 0.10 14.32 0.34
C GLU A 81 -1.19 13.50 0.25
N THR A 82 -1.20 12.34 0.90
CA THR A 82 -2.38 11.50 1.03
C THR A 82 -2.87 11.51 2.48
N LYS A 83 -4.07 12.04 2.72
CA LYS A 83 -4.62 12.18 4.09
C LYS A 83 -5.61 11.08 4.43
N ARG A 84 -6.35 10.58 3.45
CA ARG A 84 -7.44 9.61 3.63
C ARG A 84 -7.14 8.35 2.82
N ARG A 85 -7.60 7.21 3.34
CA ARG A 85 -7.60 5.96 2.58
C ARG A 85 -8.64 5.99 1.47
N GLY A 86 -8.52 5.09 0.55
CA GLY A 86 -9.50 4.92 -0.52
C GLY A 86 -8.90 5.05 -1.91
N ARG A 87 -9.75 5.31 -2.88
CA ARG A 87 -9.33 5.49 -4.25
C ARG A 87 -8.98 6.95 -4.50
N PHE A 88 -7.70 7.25 -4.63
CA PHE A 88 -7.20 8.60 -4.90
C PHE A 88 -7.20 8.83 -6.40
N ALA A 89 -8.05 9.75 -6.88
CA ALA A 89 -8.15 10.11 -8.29
C ALA A 89 -7.07 11.13 -8.65
N ILE A 90 -6.44 10.92 -9.81
CA ILE A 90 -5.52 11.86 -10.44
C ILE A 90 -6.22 12.38 -11.70
N ASP A 91 -6.91 13.51 -11.57
CA ASP A 91 -7.77 14.00 -12.65
C ASP A 91 -7.01 14.85 -13.65
N ARG A 92 -6.17 15.76 -13.16
CA ARG A 92 -5.44 16.69 -14.04
C ARG A 92 -4.15 17.18 -13.41
N ILE A 93 -3.14 17.37 -14.26
CA ILE A 93 -1.87 17.95 -13.89
C ILE A 93 -1.76 19.30 -14.57
N SER A 94 -1.36 20.33 -13.83
CA SER A 94 -1.10 21.66 -14.36
C SER A 94 0.37 21.79 -14.75
N ILE A 95 0.63 22.46 -15.86
CA ILE A 95 1.97 22.84 -16.30
C ILE A 95 1.95 24.32 -16.60
N ALA A 96 2.83 25.06 -15.97
CA ALA A 96 2.91 26.49 -16.11
C ALA A 96 4.35 26.94 -16.37
N THR A 97 4.49 28.05 -17.07
CA THR A 97 5.77 28.76 -17.27
C THR A 97 5.60 30.25 -17.19
N LEU A 98 6.63 30.91 -16.68
CA LEU A 98 6.76 32.40 -16.71
C LEU A 98 7.76 32.84 -17.76
N GLN A 99 8.42 31.91 -18.46
CA GLN A 99 9.42 32.24 -19.46
C GLN A 99 8.78 32.58 -20.82
N PRO A 100 9.43 33.47 -21.62
CA PRO A 100 10.84 33.89 -21.48
C PRO A 100 11.07 35.13 -20.60
N MET A 101 10.09 35.98 -20.37
CA MET A 101 10.34 37.30 -19.79
C MET A 101 9.79 37.49 -18.36
N GLY A 102 9.10 36.52 -17.81
CA GLY A 102 8.46 36.65 -16.50
C GLY A 102 7.26 37.61 -16.44
N LEU A 103 6.87 38.19 -17.56
CA LEU A 103 5.81 39.21 -17.64
C LEU A 103 4.41 38.57 -17.71
N ALA A 104 4.32 37.34 -18.19
CA ALA A 104 3.06 36.61 -18.33
C ALA A 104 3.21 35.17 -17.90
N LYS A 105 2.21 34.66 -17.20
CA LYS A 105 2.10 33.23 -16.84
C LYS A 105 1.28 32.53 -17.91
N ALA A 106 1.88 31.56 -18.59
CA ALA A 106 1.18 30.66 -19.46
C ALA A 106 1.01 29.30 -18.73
N TRP A 107 -0.16 28.66 -18.89
CA TRP A 107 -0.42 27.36 -18.27
C TRP A 107 -1.30 26.49 -19.17
N CYS A 108 -1.19 25.18 -18.98
CA CYS A 108 -2.08 24.20 -19.58
C CYS A 108 -2.35 23.07 -18.58
N TYR A 109 -3.33 22.25 -18.90
CA TYR A 109 -3.69 21.09 -18.12
C TYR A 109 -3.55 19.83 -18.95
N ALA A 110 -2.97 18.79 -18.34
CA ALA A 110 -3.04 17.43 -18.85
C ALA A 110 -4.13 16.69 -18.06
N ASN A 111 -5.20 16.31 -18.76
CA ASN A 111 -6.25 15.50 -18.15
C ASN A 111 -5.77 14.06 -18.06
N VAL A 112 -5.92 13.49 -16.87
CA VAL A 112 -5.56 12.13 -16.51
C VAL A 112 -6.82 11.50 -15.94
N GLN A 113 -7.10 10.26 -16.30
CA GLN A 113 -8.26 9.53 -15.75
C GLN A 113 -7.75 8.27 -15.05
N ASP A 114 -6.80 8.45 -14.16
CA ASP A 114 -6.19 7.37 -13.40
C ASP A 114 -6.45 7.52 -11.91
N SER A 115 -6.33 6.42 -11.19
CA SER A 115 -6.50 6.41 -9.75
C SER A 115 -5.56 5.42 -9.10
N VAL A 116 -5.13 5.75 -7.89
CA VAL A 116 -4.24 4.92 -7.07
C VAL A 116 -4.93 4.59 -5.76
N TRP A 117 -4.69 3.40 -5.25
CA TRP A 117 -5.17 3.02 -3.94
C TRP A 117 -4.31 3.61 -2.83
N VAL A 118 -4.95 4.24 -1.87
CA VAL A 118 -4.36 4.65 -0.60
C VAL A 118 -4.89 3.72 0.48
N TYR A 119 -4.01 2.90 1.04
CA TYR A 119 -4.35 1.91 2.05
C TYR A 119 -4.52 2.55 3.43
N PRO A 120 -5.28 1.95 4.35
CA PRO A 120 -5.34 2.39 5.73
C PRO A 120 -3.93 2.42 6.36
N ARG A 121 -3.65 3.40 7.21
CA ARG A 121 -2.38 3.46 7.93
C ARG A 121 -2.26 2.26 8.87
N PRO A 122 -1.22 1.40 8.76
CA PRO A 122 -1.06 0.27 9.66
C PRO A 122 -0.74 0.76 11.07
N HIS A 123 -1.68 0.56 11.98
CA HIS A 123 -1.54 0.96 13.39
C HIS A 123 -2.36 0.05 14.29
N GLY A 124 -1.86 -0.19 15.52
CA GLY A 124 -2.58 -0.98 16.51
C GLY A 124 -1.69 -1.98 17.25
N ARG A 125 -2.29 -3.07 17.72
CA ARG A 125 -1.60 -4.11 18.46
C ARG A 125 -0.98 -5.15 17.51
N PRO A 126 0.20 -5.68 17.80
CA PRO A 126 0.80 -6.74 16.99
C PRO A 126 -0.12 -7.95 16.87
N LEU A 127 -0.01 -8.65 15.74
CA LEU A 127 -0.70 -9.90 15.51
C LEU A 127 -0.21 -10.93 16.55
N GLN A 128 -1.10 -11.29 17.47
CA GLN A 128 -0.85 -12.42 18.36
C GLN A 128 -1.20 -13.71 17.61
N PRO A 129 -0.44 -14.76 17.75
CA PRO A 129 -0.75 -16.05 17.13
C PRO A 129 -1.95 -16.67 17.85
N GLN A 130 -3.14 -16.18 17.57
CA GLN A 130 -4.39 -16.82 17.90
C GLN A 130 -4.82 -17.58 16.65
N TYR A 131 -4.34 -18.81 16.54
CA TYR A 131 -4.83 -19.73 15.52
C TYR A 131 -6.29 -20.05 15.87
N HIS A 132 -7.21 -19.42 15.18
CA HIS A 132 -8.57 -19.91 15.14
C HIS A 132 -8.57 -21.08 14.16
N ALA A 133 -8.48 -22.31 14.70
CA ALA A 133 -8.89 -23.46 13.93
C ALA A 133 -10.30 -23.17 13.40
N ALA A 134 -10.48 -23.34 12.11
CA ALA A 134 -11.77 -23.21 11.43
C ALA A 134 -12.66 -24.42 11.80
N ASP A 135 -13.04 -24.50 13.07
CA ASP A 135 -14.09 -25.40 13.55
C ASP A 135 -15.22 -24.56 14.13
N GLY A 136 -16.38 -24.68 13.49
CA GLY A 136 -17.61 -23.97 13.78
C GLY A 136 -18.23 -24.27 15.14
N SER A 137 -17.50 -24.14 16.23
CA SER A 137 -18.05 -24.20 17.59
C SER A 137 -17.39 -23.15 18.48
N GLY A 138 -18.23 -22.24 18.96
CA GLY A 138 -17.89 -21.08 19.76
C GLY A 138 -16.90 -21.30 20.90
N GLY A 139 -16.07 -20.32 20.99
CA GLY A 139 -15.37 -19.81 22.16
C GLY A 139 -15.02 -20.77 23.28
N ARG A 140 -13.81 -21.32 23.27
CA ARG A 140 -13.10 -21.70 24.50
C ARG A 140 -11.59 -21.54 24.31
N ASN A 141 -11.00 -20.70 25.15
CA ASN A 141 -9.59 -20.48 25.43
C ASN A 141 -8.59 -21.50 24.84
N SER A 142 -7.97 -21.17 23.72
CA SER A 142 -6.90 -21.97 23.09
C SER A 142 -5.55 -21.85 23.80
N ARG A 143 -5.48 -21.22 24.98
CA ARG A 143 -4.23 -21.10 25.75
C ARG A 143 -3.76 -22.40 26.43
N GLN A 144 -4.55 -23.47 26.39
CA GLN A 144 -4.22 -24.73 27.06
C GLN A 144 -3.93 -25.92 26.14
N LEU A 145 -4.03 -25.77 24.81
CA LEU A 145 -3.92 -26.90 23.88
C LEU A 145 -2.53 -27.12 23.24
N SER A 146 -1.58 -26.21 23.43
CA SER A 146 -0.26 -26.36 22.80
C SER A 146 0.76 -27.18 23.60
N ASP A 147 0.43 -27.60 24.84
CA ASP A 147 1.38 -28.33 25.70
C ASP A 147 0.96 -29.76 26.02
N GLN A 148 -0.13 -30.29 25.45
CA GLN A 148 -0.47 -31.70 25.62
C GLN A 148 0.09 -32.53 24.46
N PRO A 149 0.99 -33.46 24.73
CA PRO A 149 1.48 -34.40 23.72
C PRO A 149 0.31 -35.34 23.31
N HIS A 150 -0.13 -35.24 22.04
CA HIS A 150 -1.25 -36.00 21.53
C HIS A 150 -0.93 -37.48 21.29
N HIS A 151 0.32 -37.81 20.98
CA HIS A 151 0.75 -39.21 20.82
C HIS A 151 2.15 -39.47 21.38
N LEU A 152 2.31 -40.62 22.00
CA LEU A 152 3.59 -41.21 22.37
C LEU A 152 3.89 -42.28 21.34
N ARG A 153 5.00 -42.18 20.61
CA ARG A 153 5.49 -43.24 19.73
C ARG A 153 6.83 -43.75 20.21
N ASP A 154 7.17 -44.94 19.81
CA ASP A 154 8.45 -45.54 20.14
C ASP A 154 9.60 -44.76 19.49
N TYR A 155 10.69 -44.60 20.23
CA TYR A 155 11.89 -43.92 19.79
C TYR A 155 12.53 -44.62 18.59
N VAL A 156 12.86 -43.84 17.56
CA VAL A 156 13.62 -44.32 16.40
C VAL A 156 14.99 -43.64 16.41
N ILE A 157 16.03 -44.39 16.02
CA ILE A 157 17.41 -43.83 15.95
C ILE A 157 17.43 -42.65 15.01
N GLY A 158 17.76 -41.46 15.58
CA GLY A 158 17.71 -40.18 14.88
C GLY A 158 16.81 -39.12 15.53
N ASP A 159 15.91 -39.53 16.42
CA ASP A 159 15.03 -38.62 17.14
C ASP A 159 15.80 -37.78 18.18
N SER A 160 15.35 -36.53 18.37
CA SER A 160 15.94 -35.61 19.35
C SER A 160 15.73 -36.10 20.76
N ARG A 161 16.81 -36.27 21.53
CA ARG A 161 16.77 -36.67 22.94
C ARG A 161 15.95 -35.72 23.83
N LYS A 162 15.75 -34.49 23.43
CA LYS A 162 14.95 -33.49 24.15
C LYS A 162 13.44 -33.82 24.13
N GLN A 163 13.00 -34.61 23.16
CA GLN A 163 11.60 -34.98 22.97
C GLN A 163 11.23 -36.32 23.67
N ILE A 164 12.18 -36.98 24.32
CA ILE A 164 11.93 -38.22 25.03
C ILE A 164 11.01 -37.96 26.23
N ALA A 165 9.91 -38.72 26.30
CA ALA A 165 8.95 -38.72 27.39
C ALA A 165 9.43 -39.63 28.53
N TRP A 166 10.45 -39.21 29.29
CA TRP A 166 11.11 -40.04 30.30
C TRP A 166 10.15 -40.72 31.28
N LYS A 167 9.09 -39.99 31.71
CA LYS A 167 8.08 -40.52 32.62
C LYS A 167 7.22 -41.64 32.01
N ALA A 168 6.92 -41.54 30.73
CA ALA A 168 6.19 -42.57 29.99
C ALA A 168 7.09 -43.75 29.66
N SER A 169 8.31 -43.49 29.21
CA SER A 169 9.33 -44.52 28.94
C SER A 169 9.64 -45.40 30.17
N ALA A 170 9.68 -44.78 31.35
CA ALA A 170 9.90 -45.52 32.59
C ALA A 170 8.72 -46.46 32.99
N ARG A 171 7.53 -46.18 32.52
CA ARG A 171 6.33 -47.00 32.76
C ARG A 171 6.19 -48.16 31.80
N THR A 172 6.56 -47.93 30.53
CA THR A 172 6.36 -48.93 29.46
C THR A 172 7.60 -49.77 29.20
N GLY A 173 8.75 -49.39 29.75
CA GLY A 173 10.03 -50.08 29.54
C GLY A 173 10.65 -49.83 28.14
N THR A 174 9.99 -49.08 27.28
CA THR A 174 10.46 -48.68 25.95
C THR A 174 10.64 -47.19 25.88
N LEU A 175 11.68 -46.72 25.16
CA LEU A 175 11.90 -45.28 24.96
C LEU A 175 10.77 -44.70 24.09
N GLN A 176 10.01 -43.78 24.66
CA GLN A 176 8.92 -43.08 23.96
C GLN A 176 9.25 -41.61 23.73
N VAL A 177 8.94 -41.13 22.53
CA VAL A 177 9.09 -39.76 22.10
C VAL A 177 7.72 -39.09 22.06
N ARG A 178 7.68 -37.86 22.53
CA ARG A 178 6.50 -37.01 22.39
C ARG A 178 6.46 -36.52 20.95
N GLU A 179 5.46 -36.94 20.22
CA GLU A 179 5.16 -36.39 18.91
C GLU A 179 4.27 -35.18 19.13
N TYR A 180 4.85 -34.02 18.89
CA TYR A 180 4.07 -32.81 18.79
C TYR A 180 3.50 -32.79 17.37
N GLU A 181 2.20 -32.93 17.26
CA GLU A 181 1.55 -32.58 16.00
C GLU A 181 1.95 -31.16 15.70
N GLN A 182 2.71 -30.93 14.62
CA GLN A 182 2.83 -29.60 14.06
C GLN A 182 1.39 -29.21 13.76
N ALA A 183 0.82 -28.33 14.59
CA ALA A 183 -0.49 -27.76 14.32
C ALA A 183 -0.43 -27.33 12.87
N GLN A 184 -1.16 -28.04 12.00
CA GLN A 184 -1.39 -27.54 10.64
C GLN A 184 -1.86 -26.12 10.86
N ALA A 185 -1.10 -25.16 10.35
CA ALA A 185 -1.38 -23.75 10.53
C ALA A 185 -2.81 -23.54 10.04
N GLY A 186 -3.77 -23.53 10.97
CA GLY A 186 -5.15 -23.23 10.64
C GLY A 186 -5.15 -21.86 10.01
N ASP A 187 -5.94 -21.67 8.96
CA ASP A 187 -6.03 -20.40 8.27
C ASP A 187 -6.32 -19.29 9.28
N LEU A 188 -5.48 -18.27 9.28
CA LEU A 188 -5.66 -17.13 10.17
C LEU A 188 -6.87 -16.31 9.69
N LEU A 189 -7.90 -16.20 10.53
CA LEU A 189 -9.04 -15.32 10.22
C LEU A 189 -8.82 -13.94 10.81
N LEU A 190 -8.69 -12.94 9.93
CA LEU A 190 -8.67 -11.52 10.27
C LEU A 190 -10.13 -11.01 10.26
N ASP A 191 -10.74 -10.96 11.44
CA ASP A 191 -12.16 -10.68 11.57
C ASP A 191 -12.42 -9.25 12.07
N TRP A 192 -13.17 -8.50 11.27
CA TRP A 192 -13.68 -7.18 11.60
C TRP A 192 -14.52 -7.15 12.88
N HIS A 193 -15.36 -8.18 13.08
CA HIS A 193 -16.28 -8.23 14.20
C HIS A 193 -15.57 -8.48 15.54
N ALA A 194 -14.41 -9.12 15.51
CA ALA A 194 -13.56 -9.30 16.69
C ALA A 194 -13.02 -7.98 17.25
N LEU A 195 -13.08 -6.89 16.48
CA LEU A 195 -12.61 -5.56 16.84
C LEU A 195 -13.76 -4.60 17.24
N ALA A 196 -14.89 -5.11 17.69
CA ALA A 196 -16.11 -4.32 17.96
C ALA A 196 -15.94 -3.15 18.96
N GLY A 197 -14.85 -3.13 19.75
CA GLY A 197 -14.54 -2.04 20.69
C GLY A 197 -13.77 -0.85 20.09
N LEU A 198 -13.42 -0.90 18.80
CA LEU A 198 -12.71 0.16 18.11
C LEU A 198 -13.64 0.88 17.14
N ASP A 199 -13.33 2.14 16.82
CA ASP A 199 -13.97 2.88 15.73
C ASP A 199 -13.57 2.29 14.36
N THR A 200 -14.29 2.64 13.32
CA THR A 200 -14.11 2.11 11.96
C THR A 200 -12.68 2.28 11.46
N GLU A 201 -12.09 3.47 11.60
CA GLU A 201 -10.72 3.74 11.15
C GLU A 201 -9.67 2.94 11.95
N ALA A 202 -9.85 2.81 13.26
CA ALA A 202 -8.94 2.03 14.08
C ALA A 202 -9.03 0.52 13.78
N ARG A 203 -10.24 0.00 13.46
CA ARG A 203 -10.39 -1.40 13.00
C ARG A 203 -9.67 -1.63 11.70
N LEU A 204 -9.83 -0.74 10.71
CA LEU A 204 -9.15 -0.84 9.41
C LEU A 204 -7.64 -0.76 9.56
N SER A 205 -7.15 0.15 10.41
CA SER A 205 -5.73 0.30 10.72
C SER A 205 -5.16 -0.96 11.39
N GLN A 206 -5.92 -1.54 12.31
CA GLN A 206 -5.56 -2.77 13.00
C GLN A 206 -5.52 -3.98 12.07
N LEU A 207 -6.53 -4.16 11.22
CA LEU A 207 -6.58 -5.23 10.22
C LEU A 207 -5.46 -5.07 9.20
N CYS A 208 -5.19 -3.85 8.75
CA CYS A 208 -4.08 -3.53 7.86
C CYS A 208 -2.73 -3.96 8.45
N LEU A 209 -2.49 -3.65 9.73
CA LEU A 209 -1.28 -4.07 10.44
C LEU A 209 -1.16 -5.59 10.51
N TRP A 210 -2.24 -6.29 10.88
CA TRP A 210 -2.25 -7.74 10.99
C TRP A 210 -2.03 -8.42 9.64
N LEU A 211 -2.60 -7.86 8.57
CA LEU A 211 -2.43 -8.35 7.21
C LEU A 211 -0.96 -8.29 6.76
N ILE A 212 -0.29 -7.15 7.02
CA ILE A 212 1.14 -7.01 6.73
C ILE A 212 1.96 -8.02 7.53
N GLN A 213 1.65 -8.20 8.81
CA GLN A 213 2.38 -9.13 9.67
C GLN A 213 2.13 -10.60 9.32
N ALA A 214 0.91 -10.94 8.87
CA ALA A 214 0.59 -12.27 8.38
C ALA A 214 1.41 -12.61 7.12
N GLU A 215 1.47 -11.68 6.17
CA GLU A 215 2.26 -11.84 4.95
C GLU A 215 3.77 -11.95 5.24
N GLN A 216 4.31 -11.10 6.14
CA GLN A 216 5.72 -11.19 6.56
C GLN A 216 6.07 -12.53 7.19
N LYS A 217 5.11 -13.17 7.85
CA LYS A 217 5.27 -14.52 8.45
C LYS A 217 4.89 -15.64 7.50
N SER A 218 4.56 -15.34 6.24
CA SER A 218 4.11 -16.29 5.21
C SER A 218 2.95 -17.18 5.68
N LEU A 219 2.02 -16.60 6.46
CA LEU A 219 0.83 -17.29 6.92
C LEU A 219 -0.25 -17.26 5.83
N GLN A 220 -1.09 -18.30 5.78
CA GLN A 220 -2.35 -18.24 5.07
C GLN A 220 -3.39 -17.53 5.94
N TYR A 221 -4.10 -16.55 5.35
CA TYR A 221 -5.08 -15.77 6.08
C TYR A 221 -6.30 -15.45 5.24
N ALA A 222 -7.46 -15.46 5.90
CA ALA A 222 -8.73 -14.99 5.38
C ALA A 222 -9.06 -13.62 5.98
N LEU A 223 -9.79 -12.79 5.26
CA LEU A 223 -10.24 -11.48 5.74
C LEU A 223 -11.75 -11.41 5.73
N GLN A 224 -12.36 -11.20 6.90
CA GLN A 224 -13.79 -11.00 7.06
C GLN A 224 -14.10 -9.53 7.33
N LEU A 225 -14.87 -8.94 6.44
CA LEU A 225 -15.39 -7.57 6.53
C LEU A 225 -16.91 -7.60 6.56
N PRO A 226 -17.60 -6.52 6.96
CA PRO A 226 -19.06 -6.42 6.84
C PRO A 226 -19.50 -6.70 5.40
N GLY A 227 -20.33 -7.73 5.24
CA GLY A 227 -20.88 -8.12 3.93
C GLY A 227 -19.87 -8.77 2.94
N ARG A 228 -18.62 -8.98 3.31
CA ARG A 228 -17.61 -9.57 2.42
C ARG A 228 -16.63 -10.47 3.15
N LEU A 229 -16.48 -11.69 2.63
CA LEU A 229 -15.44 -12.63 3.06
C LEU A 229 -14.45 -12.84 1.91
N ILE A 230 -13.17 -12.64 2.18
CA ILE A 230 -12.09 -13.02 1.27
C ILE A 230 -11.50 -14.32 1.81
N ALA A 231 -11.62 -15.38 1.01
CA ALA A 231 -11.14 -16.71 1.39
C ALA A 231 -9.64 -16.72 1.69
N ALA A 232 -9.21 -17.70 2.46
CA ALA A 232 -7.81 -17.87 2.85
C ALA A 232 -6.88 -17.97 1.64
N GLY A 233 -5.75 -17.31 1.76
CA GLY A 233 -4.71 -17.28 0.75
C GLY A 233 -3.45 -16.62 1.28
N SER A 234 -2.43 -16.50 0.44
CA SER A 234 -1.16 -15.84 0.74
C SER A 234 -0.53 -15.26 -0.52
N GLY A 235 0.49 -14.45 -0.36
CA GLY A 235 1.24 -13.85 -1.46
C GLY A 235 0.72 -12.47 -1.90
N ASN A 236 1.52 -11.79 -2.70
CA ASN A 236 1.33 -10.38 -3.06
C ASN A 236 -0.05 -10.06 -3.65
N GLU A 237 -0.60 -10.96 -4.48
CA GLU A 237 -1.91 -10.73 -5.12
C GLU A 237 -3.04 -10.85 -4.10
N HIS A 238 -2.96 -11.82 -3.18
CA HIS A 238 -3.92 -11.96 -2.09
C HIS A 238 -3.85 -10.76 -1.15
N GLN A 239 -2.64 -10.35 -0.76
CA GLN A 239 -2.41 -9.16 0.04
C GLN A 239 -3.02 -7.91 -0.61
N ARG A 240 -2.75 -7.69 -1.90
CA ARG A 240 -3.30 -6.56 -2.65
C ARG A 240 -4.83 -6.54 -2.61
N ARG A 241 -5.47 -7.68 -2.87
CA ARG A 241 -6.94 -7.81 -2.83
C ARG A 241 -7.53 -7.48 -1.45
N CYS A 242 -6.88 -7.93 -0.39
CA CYS A 242 -7.28 -7.63 0.98
C CYS A 242 -7.09 -6.15 1.30
N MET A 243 -5.95 -5.55 0.92
CA MET A 243 -5.67 -4.12 1.13
C MET A 243 -6.65 -3.22 0.39
N GLU A 244 -6.97 -3.54 -0.87
CA GLU A 244 -7.98 -2.82 -1.66
C GLU A 244 -9.37 -2.91 -1.03
N ALA A 245 -9.71 -4.08 -0.47
CA ALA A 245 -10.97 -4.26 0.24
C ALA A 245 -11.05 -3.40 1.52
N LEU A 246 -9.96 -3.32 2.30
CA LEU A 246 -9.88 -2.45 3.47
C LEU A 246 -9.96 -0.97 3.09
N ALA A 247 -9.25 -0.57 2.02
CA ALA A 247 -9.26 0.80 1.55
C ALA A 247 -10.63 1.23 0.99
N GLY A 248 -11.36 0.29 0.37
CA GLY A 248 -12.66 0.55 -0.23
C GLY A 248 -13.85 0.50 0.73
N MET A 249 -13.63 0.25 2.03
CA MET A 249 -14.71 0.30 3.02
C MET A 249 -15.25 1.73 3.13
N PRO A 250 -16.59 1.92 3.20
CA PRO A 250 -17.18 3.24 3.36
C PRO A 250 -16.72 3.90 4.66
N ASP A 251 -16.66 5.23 4.64
CA ASP A 251 -16.53 6.04 5.85
C ASP A 251 -17.92 6.10 6.52
N ASP A 252 -18.00 5.82 7.81
CA ASP A 252 -19.26 5.94 8.60
C ASP A 252 -19.60 7.40 8.86
#